data_42bc0cee63aebc69c35743414f238b3e
#
_entry.id   42bc0cee63aebc69c35743414f238b3e
#
_cell.length_a   1.000
_cell.length_b   1.000
_cell.length_c   1.000
_cell.angle_alpha   90.00
_cell.angle_beta   90.00
_cell.angle_gamma   90.00
#
_symmetry.space_group_name_H-M   'P 1'
#
loop_
_entity.id
_entity.type
_entity.pdbx_description
1 polymer ?
#
loop_
_entity_poly.entity_id
_entity_poly.type
_entity_poly.pdbx_seq_one_letter_code
_entity_poly.pdbx_strand_id
1 'polypeptide(L)'
;MKIISIVNSKGGTGKTTTALMLWHELNQRGKKTLLIDLDPSRNMTTDLHIKSSAPTIYDVLEETAEPNDVIIPSEIGDVIPGSKQTANPELLAPLNAYLLKSALEKINGYDFVILDTPPTPPDTSGIINNALICSNGVVIVTDPEKNGLQGTTDELEIIDQIKKYLNPQLKVNGILINKCRTGNPHHQRYINLINATAAEFNARVYKTVIREGIAIGRIEGDDDIITALKKHKTANVVKDFNEFVNEFMEG
;
A
#
# COMPACT_ATOMS: atom_id res chain seq x y z
N MET A 1 6.57 -8.95 -13.71
CA MET A 1 6.24 -8.56 -12.34
C MET A 1 5.93 -7.06 -12.31
N LYS A 2 4.83 -6.65 -11.68
CA LYS A 2 4.47 -5.22 -11.48
C LYS A 2 4.59 -4.90 -9.99
N ILE A 3 5.34 -3.86 -9.62
CA ILE A 3 5.50 -3.40 -8.24
C ILE A 3 4.57 -2.22 -8.02
N ILE A 4 3.71 -2.31 -7.01
CA ILE A 4 2.68 -1.32 -6.69
C ILE A 4 2.85 -0.86 -5.24
N SER A 5 3.11 0.41 -5.03
CA SER A 5 3.14 1.02 -3.69
C SER A 5 1.76 1.56 -3.30
N ILE A 6 1.37 1.31 -2.06
CA ILE A 6 0.17 1.87 -1.44
C ILE A 6 0.61 3.01 -0.53
N VAL A 7 0.30 4.25 -0.90
CA VAL A 7 0.86 5.44 -0.25
C VAL A 7 -0.19 6.42 0.25
N ASN A 8 0.14 7.16 1.26
CA ASN A 8 -0.37 8.46 1.70
C ASN A 8 0.44 8.91 2.91
N SER A 9 0.86 10.16 2.96
CA SER A 9 1.59 10.76 4.09
C SER A 9 0.77 10.80 5.38
N LYS A 10 -0.56 10.81 5.28
CA LYS A 10 -1.48 10.80 6.42
C LYS A 10 -1.59 9.40 7.03
N GLY A 11 -1.46 9.32 8.36
CA GLY A 11 -1.77 8.11 9.13
C GLY A 11 -3.27 7.80 9.15
N GLY A 12 -3.60 6.51 9.22
CA GLY A 12 -4.99 6.05 9.40
C GLY A 12 -5.91 6.13 8.18
N THR A 13 -5.39 6.40 6.98
CA THR A 13 -6.21 6.42 5.74
C THR A 13 -6.62 5.02 5.25
N GLY A 14 -6.02 3.96 5.79
CA GLY A 14 -6.30 2.57 5.43
C GLY A 14 -5.35 2.00 4.37
N LYS A 15 -4.10 2.47 4.33
CA LYS A 15 -3.05 1.92 3.44
C LYS A 15 -2.87 0.42 3.63
N THR A 16 -2.54 0.00 4.86
CA THR A 16 -2.33 -1.40 5.23
C THR A 16 -3.52 -2.27 4.86
N THR A 17 -4.74 -1.84 5.20
CA THR A 17 -5.96 -2.56 4.84
C THR A 17 -6.11 -2.66 3.32
N THR A 18 -5.82 -1.59 2.59
CA THR A 18 -5.90 -1.60 1.12
C THR A 18 -4.84 -2.52 0.51
N ALA A 19 -3.62 -2.52 1.04
CA ALA A 19 -2.54 -3.42 0.62
C ALA A 19 -2.94 -4.89 0.82
N LEU A 20 -3.44 -5.23 2.00
CA LEU A 20 -3.94 -6.56 2.34
C LEU A 20 -5.11 -7.00 1.44
N MET A 21 -6.10 -6.13 1.23
CA MET A 21 -7.25 -6.44 0.40
C MET A 21 -6.87 -6.59 -1.09
N LEU A 22 -5.99 -5.74 -1.60
CA LEU A 22 -5.50 -5.84 -2.97
C LEU A 22 -4.71 -7.14 -3.17
N TRP A 23 -3.78 -7.46 -2.26
CA TRP A 23 -3.03 -8.70 -2.27
C TRP A 23 -3.93 -9.94 -2.20
N HIS A 24 -4.90 -9.96 -1.28
CA HIS A 24 -5.88 -11.05 -1.15
C HIS A 24 -6.65 -11.25 -2.44
N GLU A 25 -7.27 -10.20 -2.95
CA GLU A 25 -8.15 -10.27 -4.11
C GLU A 25 -7.39 -10.61 -5.41
N LEU A 26 -6.14 -10.16 -5.57
CA LEU A 26 -5.30 -10.54 -6.71
C LEU A 26 -4.97 -12.04 -6.65
N ASN A 27 -4.58 -12.56 -5.49
CA ASN A 27 -4.32 -14.01 -5.34
C ASN A 27 -5.59 -14.84 -5.56
N GLN A 28 -6.76 -14.42 -5.08
CA GLN A 28 -8.06 -15.07 -5.37
C GLN A 28 -8.38 -15.12 -6.88
N ARG A 29 -7.87 -14.17 -7.66
CA ARG A 29 -8.00 -14.13 -9.13
C ARG A 29 -6.86 -14.87 -9.85
N GLY A 30 -6.07 -15.65 -9.15
CA GLY A 30 -4.97 -16.44 -9.71
C GLY A 30 -3.75 -15.62 -10.14
N LYS A 31 -3.61 -14.38 -9.65
CA LYS A 31 -2.41 -13.56 -9.84
C LYS A 31 -1.45 -13.81 -8.69
N LYS A 32 -0.33 -14.46 -8.96
CA LYS A 32 0.67 -14.71 -7.93
C LYS A 32 1.23 -13.39 -7.41
N THR A 33 0.87 -13.02 -6.18
CA THR A 33 1.14 -11.70 -5.61
C THR A 33 1.91 -11.82 -4.30
N LEU A 34 3.04 -11.11 -4.20
CA LEU A 34 3.84 -10.96 -2.99
C LEU A 34 3.42 -9.66 -2.27
N LEU A 35 3.27 -9.73 -0.95
CA LEU A 35 3.01 -8.56 -0.10
C LEU A 35 4.25 -8.26 0.76
N ILE A 36 4.66 -6.99 0.83
CA ILE A 36 5.85 -6.57 1.61
C ILE A 36 5.46 -5.45 2.56
N ASP A 37 5.75 -5.63 3.85
CA ASP A 37 5.53 -4.64 4.90
C ASP A 37 6.76 -3.75 5.05
N LEU A 38 6.64 -2.49 4.63
CA LEU A 38 7.69 -1.47 4.78
C LEU A 38 7.44 -0.53 5.98
N ASP A 39 6.29 -0.66 6.66
CA ASP A 39 5.94 0.20 7.80
C ASP A 39 6.65 -0.28 9.07
N PRO A 40 7.47 0.58 9.74
CA PRO A 40 8.09 0.25 11.01
C PRO A 40 7.10 -0.12 12.13
N SER A 41 5.83 0.28 12.01
CA SER A 41 4.79 -0.12 12.97
C SER A 41 4.44 -1.60 12.88
N ARG A 42 4.72 -2.27 11.73
CA ARG A 42 4.49 -3.69 11.47
C ARG A 42 3.03 -4.11 11.62
N ASN A 43 2.09 -3.23 11.35
CA ASN A 43 0.67 -3.54 11.50
C ASN A 43 0.27 -4.73 10.63
N MET A 44 0.64 -4.71 9.34
CA MET A 44 0.38 -5.82 8.41
C MET A 44 0.99 -7.15 8.89
N THR A 45 2.26 -7.13 9.33
CA THR A 45 2.97 -8.29 9.87
C THR A 45 2.26 -8.87 11.09
N THR A 46 1.74 -8.00 11.95
CA THR A 46 1.00 -8.38 13.18
C THR A 46 -0.36 -8.97 12.83
N ASP A 47 -1.11 -8.35 11.92
CA ASP A 47 -2.44 -8.79 11.47
C ASP A 47 -2.39 -10.16 10.77
N LEU A 48 -1.24 -10.49 10.16
CA LEU A 48 -0.97 -11.81 9.56
C LEU A 48 -0.40 -12.84 10.57
N HIS A 49 -0.31 -12.50 11.85
CA HIS A 49 0.23 -13.35 12.92
C HIS A 49 1.63 -13.94 12.64
N ILE A 50 2.46 -13.19 11.90
CA ILE A 50 3.82 -13.63 11.57
C ILE A 50 4.71 -13.53 12.82
N LYS A 51 5.44 -14.61 13.11
CA LYS A 51 6.32 -14.70 14.28
C LYS A 51 7.38 -13.60 14.28
N SER A 52 7.63 -12.99 15.44
CA SER A 52 8.63 -11.93 15.61
C SER A 52 10.07 -12.36 15.37
N SER A 53 10.34 -13.68 15.37
CA SER A 53 11.66 -14.26 15.08
C SER A 53 11.89 -14.55 13.60
N ALA A 54 10.91 -14.28 12.73
CA ALA A 54 11.08 -14.47 11.29
C ALA A 54 12.02 -13.39 10.73
N PRO A 55 12.86 -13.74 9.73
CA PRO A 55 13.62 -12.75 8.99
C PRO A 55 12.66 -11.78 8.27
N THR A 56 13.11 -10.56 8.03
CA THR A 56 12.27 -9.44 7.61
C THR A 56 12.84 -8.71 6.39
N ILE A 57 12.10 -7.76 5.86
CA ILE A 57 12.61 -6.87 4.81
C ILE A 57 13.87 -6.09 5.27
N TYR A 58 14.02 -5.84 6.57
CA TYR A 58 15.22 -5.17 7.10
C TYR A 58 16.48 -6.00 6.86
N ASP A 59 16.41 -7.31 7.08
CA ASP A 59 17.54 -8.22 6.89
C ASP A 59 17.98 -8.26 5.41
N VAL A 60 17.02 -8.08 4.50
CA VAL A 60 17.29 -7.96 3.06
C VAL A 60 17.97 -6.62 2.73
N LEU A 61 17.50 -5.52 3.31
CA LEU A 61 18.04 -4.19 3.06
C LEU A 61 19.43 -4.01 3.67
N GLU A 62 19.75 -4.71 4.77
CA GLU A 62 21.10 -4.79 5.38
C GLU A 62 22.01 -5.83 4.68
N GLU A 63 21.51 -6.48 3.63
CA GLU A 63 22.24 -7.54 2.89
C GLU A 63 22.69 -8.73 3.77
N THR A 64 21.99 -8.96 4.90
CA THR A 64 22.23 -10.09 5.81
C THR A 64 21.40 -11.33 5.45
N ALA A 65 20.39 -11.17 4.57
CA ALA A 65 19.58 -12.25 4.02
C ALA A 65 19.28 -12.02 2.53
N GLU A 66 19.17 -13.10 1.75
CA GLU A 66 18.71 -12.99 0.36
C GLU A 66 17.18 -12.79 0.33
N PRO A 67 16.64 -11.99 -0.61
CA PRO A 67 15.21 -11.68 -0.66
C PRO A 67 14.30 -12.90 -0.70
N ASN A 68 14.70 -13.97 -1.38
CA ASN A 68 13.89 -15.19 -1.48
C ASN A 68 13.84 -15.99 -0.17
N ASP A 69 14.85 -15.85 0.70
CA ASP A 69 14.94 -16.61 1.96
C ASP A 69 14.06 -16.02 3.07
N VAL A 70 13.59 -14.76 2.88
CA VAL A 70 12.72 -14.08 3.84
C VAL A 70 11.23 -14.15 3.45
N ILE A 71 10.91 -14.77 2.31
CA ILE A 71 9.52 -14.94 1.86
C ILE A 71 8.84 -16.01 2.71
N ILE A 72 7.74 -15.64 3.34
CA ILE A 72 6.91 -16.53 4.16
C ILE A 72 5.64 -16.87 3.37
N PRO A 73 5.41 -18.16 3.04
CA PRO A 73 4.17 -18.57 2.41
C PRO A 73 3.01 -18.55 3.41
N SER A 74 1.82 -18.14 2.95
CA SER A 74 0.58 -18.23 3.70
C SER A 74 -0.53 -18.88 2.87
N GLU A 75 -1.69 -19.13 3.49
CA GLU A 75 -2.85 -19.70 2.79
C GLU A 75 -3.40 -18.79 1.66
N ILE A 76 -3.16 -17.48 1.73
CA ILE A 76 -3.62 -16.51 0.72
C ILE A 76 -2.55 -16.31 -0.35
N GLY A 77 -1.31 -16.14 0.05
CA GLY A 77 -0.17 -15.81 -0.81
C GLY A 77 1.08 -15.57 0.02
N ASP A 78 2.14 -15.15 -0.63
CA ASP A 78 3.45 -15.00 -0.03
C ASP A 78 3.63 -13.57 0.55
N VAL A 79 4.41 -13.47 1.65
CA VAL A 79 4.62 -12.21 2.38
C VAL A 79 6.10 -12.06 2.78
N ILE A 80 6.63 -10.84 2.72
CA ILE A 80 7.86 -10.45 3.41
C ILE A 80 7.49 -9.56 4.60
N PRO A 81 7.80 -9.98 5.85
CA PRO A 81 7.44 -9.24 7.04
C PRO A 81 8.22 -7.93 7.19
N GLY A 82 7.60 -6.97 7.88
CA GLY A 82 8.22 -5.71 8.26
C GLY A 82 9.08 -5.79 9.51
N SER A 83 9.90 -4.76 9.72
CA SER A 83 10.73 -4.59 10.90
C SER A 83 10.63 -3.16 11.46
N LYS A 84 10.70 -3.02 12.78
CA LYS A 84 10.85 -1.69 13.42
C LYS A 84 12.13 -0.99 12.96
N GLN A 85 13.14 -1.75 12.59
CA GLN A 85 14.43 -1.27 12.13
C GLN A 85 14.42 -0.67 10.73
N THR A 86 13.33 -0.82 9.95
CA THR A 86 13.17 -0.11 8.65
C THR A 86 13.11 1.41 8.81
N ALA A 87 12.93 1.93 10.05
CA ALA A 87 13.06 3.34 10.38
C ALA A 87 14.51 3.79 10.61
N ASN A 88 15.52 2.91 10.50
CA ASN A 88 16.92 3.25 10.71
C ASN A 88 17.38 4.35 9.73
N PRO A 89 17.85 5.53 10.21
CA PRO A 89 18.30 6.62 9.35
C PRO A 89 19.45 6.25 8.41
N GLU A 90 20.31 5.30 8.78
CA GLU A 90 21.40 4.85 7.93
C GLU A 90 20.89 4.14 6.68
N LEU A 91 19.88 3.28 6.82
CA LEU A 91 19.17 2.64 5.71
C LEU A 91 18.48 3.67 4.79
N LEU A 92 18.03 4.77 5.37
CA LEU A 92 17.26 5.81 4.69
C LEU A 92 18.14 6.88 4.05
N ALA A 93 19.47 6.74 4.14
CA ALA A 93 20.41 7.67 3.54
C ALA A 93 20.24 7.71 1.99
N PRO A 94 20.47 8.87 1.34
CA PRO A 94 20.29 9.00 -0.11
C PRO A 94 21.09 7.99 -0.94
N LEU A 95 22.25 7.56 -0.45
CA LEU A 95 23.08 6.51 -1.08
C LEU A 95 22.38 5.16 -1.18
N ASN A 96 21.41 4.92 -0.31
CA ASN A 96 20.66 3.66 -0.18
C ASN A 96 19.31 3.69 -0.91
N ALA A 97 19.04 4.74 -1.69
CA ALA A 97 17.75 4.93 -2.37
C ALA A 97 17.37 3.80 -3.35
N TYR A 98 18.32 2.98 -3.78
CA TYR A 98 18.11 1.86 -4.71
C TYR A 98 18.17 0.47 -4.05
N LEU A 99 18.38 0.35 -2.74
CA LEU A 99 18.51 -0.94 -2.07
C LEU A 99 17.28 -1.82 -2.29
N LEU A 100 16.09 -1.28 -2.05
CA LEU A 100 14.84 -2.03 -2.24
C LEU A 100 14.67 -2.46 -3.71
N LYS A 101 15.03 -1.59 -4.67
CA LYS A 101 14.96 -1.93 -6.09
C LYS A 101 15.88 -3.12 -6.41
N SER A 102 17.13 -3.06 -5.99
CA SER A 102 18.11 -4.14 -6.20
C SER A 102 17.68 -5.45 -5.56
N ALA A 103 17.06 -5.38 -4.37
CA ALA A 103 16.51 -6.54 -3.70
C ALA A 103 15.34 -7.15 -4.49
N LEU A 104 14.39 -6.32 -4.95
CA LEU A 104 13.22 -6.80 -5.69
C LEU A 104 13.55 -7.35 -7.08
N GLU A 105 14.62 -6.90 -7.70
CA GLU A 105 15.13 -7.45 -8.98
C GLU A 105 15.58 -8.92 -8.87
N LYS A 106 15.93 -9.38 -7.66
CA LYS A 106 16.29 -10.78 -7.38
C LYS A 106 15.05 -11.69 -7.17
N ILE A 107 13.86 -11.10 -6.97
CA ILE A 107 12.61 -11.84 -6.75
C ILE A 107 11.96 -12.17 -8.10
N ASN A 108 11.59 -13.43 -8.28
CA ASN A 108 10.98 -13.91 -9.51
C ASN A 108 9.71 -14.74 -9.23
N GLY A 109 8.90 -14.93 -10.29
CA GLY A 109 7.74 -15.82 -10.24
C GLY A 109 6.46 -15.18 -9.69
N TYR A 110 6.41 -13.84 -9.54
CA TYR A 110 5.21 -13.09 -9.15
C TYR A 110 4.69 -12.24 -10.31
N ASP A 111 3.36 -12.10 -10.39
CA ASP A 111 2.70 -11.14 -11.30
C ASP A 111 2.76 -9.74 -10.70
N PHE A 112 2.54 -9.64 -9.37
CA PHE A 112 2.53 -8.40 -8.61
C PHE A 112 3.37 -8.48 -7.34
N VAL A 113 3.92 -7.34 -6.94
CA VAL A 113 4.45 -7.07 -5.60
C VAL A 113 3.72 -5.86 -5.06
N ILE A 114 3.08 -5.99 -3.91
CA ILE A 114 2.38 -4.91 -3.22
C ILE A 114 3.25 -4.44 -2.05
N LEU A 115 3.53 -3.15 -2.00
CA LEU A 115 4.31 -2.52 -0.93
C LEU A 115 3.37 -1.72 -0.02
N ASP A 116 3.25 -2.15 1.25
CA ASP A 116 2.59 -1.37 2.30
C ASP A 116 3.59 -0.38 2.88
N THR A 117 3.31 0.92 2.78
CA THR A 117 4.24 1.98 3.18
C THR A 117 3.80 2.70 4.46
N PRO A 118 4.76 3.25 5.24
CA PRO A 118 4.44 4.01 6.44
C PRO A 118 3.70 5.33 6.13
N PRO A 119 2.99 5.90 7.12
CA PRO A 119 2.41 7.24 7.02
C PRO A 119 3.48 8.29 7.32
N THR A 120 4.39 8.54 6.41
CA THR A 120 5.50 9.46 6.67
C THR A 120 5.51 10.60 5.66
N PRO A 121 5.71 11.85 6.11
CA PRO A 121 5.93 12.95 5.19
C PRO A 121 7.12 12.64 4.27
N PRO A 122 7.00 13.04 3.03
CA PRO A 122 7.93 12.64 1.97
C PRO A 122 9.37 13.13 2.12
N ASP A 123 9.53 14.30 2.71
CA ASP A 123 10.81 14.95 2.98
C ASP A 123 11.64 14.24 4.06
N THR A 124 11.02 13.35 4.84
CA THR A 124 11.65 12.65 5.96
C THR A 124 11.76 11.13 5.79
N SER A 125 11.20 10.58 4.72
CA SER A 125 11.08 9.12 4.57
C SER A 125 11.88 8.55 3.40
N GLY A 126 13.09 8.13 3.68
CA GLY A 126 13.88 7.36 2.71
C GLY A 126 13.19 6.07 2.25
N ILE A 127 12.43 5.39 3.12
CA ILE A 127 11.75 4.13 2.77
C ILE A 127 10.62 4.34 1.73
N ILE A 128 9.86 5.45 1.82
CA ILE A 128 8.86 5.79 0.81
C ILE A 128 9.56 6.11 -0.53
N ASN A 129 10.65 6.87 -0.51
CA ASN A 129 11.42 7.16 -1.70
C ASN A 129 11.93 5.85 -2.35
N ASN A 130 12.47 4.92 -1.56
CA ASN A 130 12.87 3.59 -2.03
C ASN A 130 11.69 2.84 -2.68
N ALA A 131 10.51 2.86 -2.04
CA ALA A 131 9.30 2.24 -2.57
C ALA A 131 8.87 2.87 -3.90
N LEU A 132 8.85 4.20 -4.00
CA LEU A 132 8.48 4.91 -5.23
C LEU A 132 9.51 4.72 -6.35
N ILE A 133 10.81 4.66 -6.02
CA ILE A 133 11.89 4.44 -7.00
C ILE A 133 11.79 3.06 -7.66
N CYS A 134 11.39 2.02 -6.91
CA CYS A 134 11.27 0.66 -7.45
C CYS A 134 9.89 0.36 -8.06
N SER A 135 8.88 1.20 -7.83
CA SER A 135 7.51 0.92 -8.25
C SER A 135 7.26 1.17 -9.74
N ASN A 136 6.40 0.33 -10.32
CA ASN A 136 5.79 0.57 -11.62
C ASN A 136 4.54 1.45 -11.50
N GLY A 137 3.85 1.36 -10.35
CA GLY A 137 2.64 2.08 -10.10
C GLY A 137 2.39 2.41 -8.63
N VAL A 138 1.53 3.38 -8.41
CA VAL A 138 1.15 3.86 -7.08
C VAL A 138 -0.37 3.93 -6.96
N VAL A 139 -0.89 3.46 -5.84
CA VAL A 139 -2.27 3.71 -5.41
C VAL A 139 -2.21 4.65 -4.20
N ILE A 140 -2.76 5.84 -4.34
CA ILE A 140 -2.90 6.80 -3.23
C ILE A 140 -4.21 6.50 -2.50
N VAL A 141 -4.15 6.19 -1.21
CA VAL A 141 -5.33 5.88 -0.39
C VAL A 141 -5.66 7.05 0.51
N THR A 142 -6.83 7.67 0.34
CA THR A 142 -7.22 8.87 1.07
C THR A 142 -8.61 8.77 1.66
N ASP A 143 -8.88 9.53 2.73
CA ASP A 143 -10.23 9.75 3.23
C ASP A 143 -10.80 11.09 2.74
N PRO A 144 -12.13 11.24 2.61
CA PRO A 144 -12.76 12.46 2.12
C PRO A 144 -12.85 13.53 3.23
N GLU A 145 -11.71 13.93 3.75
CA GLU A 145 -11.51 14.91 4.81
C GLU A 145 -10.44 15.95 4.44
N LYS A 146 -10.37 17.06 5.19
CA LYS A 146 -9.36 18.11 4.94
C LYS A 146 -7.94 17.59 4.88
N ASN A 147 -7.57 16.77 5.88
CA ASN A 147 -6.21 16.23 5.95
C ASN A 147 -5.95 15.15 4.88
N GLY A 148 -7.00 14.42 4.45
CA GLY A 148 -6.90 13.48 3.34
C GLY A 148 -6.61 14.19 2.01
N LEU A 149 -7.30 15.31 1.74
CA LEU A 149 -7.02 16.14 0.58
C LEU A 149 -5.58 16.69 0.59
N GLN A 150 -5.12 17.23 1.73
CA GLN A 150 -3.74 17.71 1.86
C GLN A 150 -2.73 16.60 1.62
N GLY A 151 -2.88 15.45 2.27
CA GLY A 151 -1.98 14.31 2.07
C GLY A 151 -1.99 13.79 0.63
N THR A 152 -3.12 13.87 -0.07
CA THR A 152 -3.19 13.51 -1.50
C THR A 152 -2.39 14.48 -2.36
N THR A 153 -2.49 15.79 -2.08
CA THR A 153 -1.73 16.83 -2.80
C THR A 153 -0.23 16.63 -2.59
N ASP A 154 0.19 16.48 -1.34
CA ASP A 154 1.60 16.27 -0.98
C ASP A 154 2.17 15.04 -1.70
N GLU A 155 1.44 13.90 -1.72
CA GLU A 155 1.86 12.69 -2.42
C GLU A 155 1.98 12.88 -3.93
N LEU A 156 1.04 13.59 -4.56
CA LEU A 156 1.09 13.85 -6.00
C LEU A 156 2.31 14.69 -6.38
N GLU A 157 2.63 15.72 -5.58
CA GLU A 157 3.83 16.56 -5.78
C GLU A 157 5.12 15.73 -5.71
N ILE A 158 5.22 14.80 -4.75
CA ILE A 158 6.39 13.95 -4.60
C ILE A 158 6.49 12.95 -5.73
N ILE A 159 5.40 12.28 -6.06
CA ILE A 159 5.37 11.35 -7.17
C ILE A 159 5.84 12.06 -8.45
N ASP A 160 5.43 13.30 -8.67
CA ASP A 160 5.87 14.08 -9.83
C ASP A 160 7.39 14.34 -9.81
N GLN A 161 7.96 14.66 -8.64
CA GLN A 161 9.40 14.82 -8.49
C GLN A 161 10.15 13.50 -8.70
N ILE A 162 9.67 12.40 -8.11
CA ILE A 162 10.26 11.05 -8.31
C ILE A 162 10.22 10.66 -9.78
N LYS A 163 9.08 10.88 -10.46
CA LYS A 163 8.97 10.64 -11.92
C LYS A 163 9.99 11.44 -12.71
N LYS A 164 10.14 12.70 -12.38
CA LYS A 164 11.03 13.60 -13.12
C LYS A 164 12.49 13.25 -12.99
N TYR A 165 12.95 12.81 -11.81
CA TYR A 165 14.37 12.70 -11.52
C TYR A 165 14.89 11.28 -11.27
N LEU A 166 14.04 10.35 -10.77
CA LEU A 166 14.49 9.07 -10.24
C LEU A 166 13.82 7.86 -10.89
N ASN A 167 12.52 7.95 -11.22
CA ASN A 167 11.76 6.86 -11.82
C ASN A 167 10.77 7.37 -12.89
N PRO A 168 11.21 7.65 -14.11
CA PRO A 168 10.34 8.15 -15.19
C PRO A 168 9.21 7.21 -15.60
N GLN A 169 9.30 5.93 -15.24
CA GLN A 169 8.29 4.91 -15.56
C GLN A 169 7.17 4.83 -14.51
N LEU A 170 7.32 5.51 -13.35
CA LEU A 170 6.33 5.51 -12.28
C LEU A 170 4.98 6.06 -12.78
N LYS A 171 3.89 5.35 -12.50
CA LYS A 171 2.53 5.77 -12.85
C LYS A 171 1.66 5.91 -11.61
N VAL A 172 0.80 6.91 -11.56
CA VAL A 172 -0.30 6.93 -10.60
C VAL A 172 -1.41 6.04 -11.15
N ASN A 173 -1.59 4.84 -10.58
CA ASN A 173 -2.67 3.91 -10.95
C ASN A 173 -4.05 4.50 -10.62
N GLY A 174 -4.10 5.32 -9.57
CA GLY A 174 -5.29 6.07 -9.20
C GLY A 174 -5.30 6.44 -7.71
N ILE A 175 -6.26 7.29 -7.36
CA ILE A 175 -6.55 7.70 -5.97
C ILE A 175 -7.79 6.94 -5.52
N LEU A 176 -7.67 6.15 -4.44
CA LEU A 176 -8.77 5.42 -3.82
C LEU A 176 -9.32 6.22 -2.63
N ILE A 177 -10.59 6.58 -2.70
CA ILE A 177 -11.30 7.22 -1.60
C ILE A 177 -11.78 6.13 -0.65
N ASN A 178 -11.30 6.18 0.58
CA ASN A 178 -11.60 5.23 1.65
C ASN A 178 -12.38 5.90 2.79
N LYS A 179 -12.96 5.11 3.68
CA LYS A 179 -13.70 5.56 4.87
C LYS A 179 -14.81 6.57 4.57
N CYS A 180 -15.47 6.41 3.44
CA CYS A 180 -16.55 7.30 3.03
C CYS A 180 -17.86 6.97 3.75
N ARG A 181 -18.50 7.98 4.34
CA ARG A 181 -19.87 7.88 4.87
C ARG A 181 -20.87 8.26 3.80
N THR A 182 -21.64 7.28 3.33
CA THR A 182 -22.65 7.48 2.30
C THR A 182 -23.66 8.55 2.70
N GLY A 183 -23.95 9.48 1.78
CA GLY A 183 -24.91 10.56 2.01
C GLY A 183 -24.38 11.72 2.88
N ASN A 184 -23.11 11.72 3.27
CA ASN A 184 -22.50 12.82 4.01
C ASN A 184 -22.11 13.97 3.05
N PRO A 185 -22.72 15.18 3.13
CA PRO A 185 -22.40 16.29 2.24
C PRO A 185 -20.97 16.80 2.39
N HIS A 186 -20.40 16.70 3.60
CA HIS A 186 -19.00 17.07 3.85
C HIS A 186 -18.06 16.17 3.06
N HIS A 187 -18.26 14.85 3.12
CA HIS A 187 -17.46 13.90 2.32
C HIS A 187 -17.62 14.16 0.82
N GLN A 188 -18.86 14.42 0.34
CA GLN A 188 -19.08 14.73 -1.07
C GLN A 188 -18.30 15.97 -1.53
N ARG A 189 -18.23 17.01 -0.69
CA ARG A 189 -17.43 18.21 -0.96
C ARG A 189 -15.94 17.85 -1.12
N TYR A 190 -15.37 17.05 -0.21
CA TYR A 190 -13.95 16.68 -0.29
C TYR A 190 -13.67 15.72 -1.44
N ILE A 191 -14.59 14.83 -1.78
CA ILE A 191 -14.49 13.98 -2.99
C ILE A 191 -14.34 14.88 -4.25
N ASN A 192 -15.17 15.93 -4.36
CA ASN A 192 -15.08 16.87 -5.48
C ASN A 192 -13.74 17.63 -5.52
N LEU A 193 -13.23 18.03 -4.35
CA LEU A 193 -11.92 18.68 -4.23
C LEU A 193 -10.78 17.74 -4.61
N ILE A 194 -10.80 16.48 -4.13
CA ILE A 194 -9.81 15.46 -4.49
C ILE A 194 -9.83 15.21 -6.00
N ASN A 195 -11.01 15.13 -6.62
CA ASN A 195 -11.11 15.00 -8.09
C ASN A 195 -10.51 16.20 -8.83
N ALA A 196 -10.75 17.41 -8.35
CA ALA A 196 -10.17 18.62 -8.94
C ALA A 196 -8.63 18.62 -8.84
N THR A 197 -8.09 18.34 -7.65
CA THR A 197 -6.65 18.20 -7.44
C THR A 197 -6.05 17.08 -8.32
N ALA A 198 -6.68 15.92 -8.39
CA ALA A 198 -6.21 14.82 -9.23
C ALA A 198 -6.11 15.24 -10.71
N ALA A 199 -7.07 16.02 -11.21
CA ALA A 199 -7.08 16.49 -12.58
C ALA A 199 -5.89 17.42 -12.89
N GLU A 200 -5.44 18.24 -11.94
CA GLU A 200 -4.27 19.12 -12.08
C GLU A 200 -2.97 18.31 -12.32
N PHE A 201 -2.87 17.11 -11.74
CA PHE A 201 -1.75 16.19 -11.88
C PHE A 201 -1.96 15.11 -12.97
N ASN A 202 -3.03 15.17 -13.76
CA ASN A 202 -3.43 14.12 -14.71
C ASN A 202 -3.56 12.73 -14.06
N ALA A 203 -3.94 12.69 -12.79
CA ALA A 203 -4.19 11.46 -12.04
C ALA A 203 -5.69 11.12 -12.08
N ARG A 204 -6.02 9.83 -12.15
CA ARG A 204 -7.42 9.41 -12.03
C ARG A 204 -7.80 9.20 -10.56
N VAL A 205 -9.05 9.43 -10.23
CA VAL A 205 -9.69 8.93 -9.01
C VAL A 205 -10.49 7.68 -9.38
N TYR A 206 -10.38 6.60 -8.62
CA TYR A 206 -11.20 5.42 -8.84
C TYR A 206 -12.68 5.76 -8.66
N LYS A 207 -13.55 5.18 -9.50
CA LYS A 207 -15.01 5.34 -9.37
C LYS A 207 -15.52 4.68 -8.10
N THR A 208 -14.88 3.57 -7.74
CA THR A 208 -15.16 2.84 -6.51
C THR A 208 -14.73 3.65 -5.30
N VAL A 209 -15.64 3.80 -4.36
CA VAL A 209 -15.40 4.46 -3.07
C VAL A 209 -15.59 3.42 -1.97
N ILE A 210 -14.60 3.25 -1.10
CA ILE A 210 -14.69 2.30 0.01
C ILE A 210 -15.48 2.96 1.15
N ARG A 211 -16.59 2.33 1.53
CA ARG A 211 -17.41 2.79 2.64
C ARG A 211 -16.74 2.59 3.99
N GLU A 212 -16.98 3.52 4.91
CA GLU A 212 -16.65 3.30 6.31
C GLU A 212 -17.44 2.11 6.83
N GLY A 213 -16.77 1.09 7.36
CA GLY A 213 -17.42 -0.14 7.79
C GLY A 213 -16.80 -0.74 9.04
N ILE A 214 -17.63 -1.13 10.00
CA ILE A 214 -17.22 -1.80 11.24
C ILE A 214 -16.54 -3.16 10.97
N ALA A 215 -16.83 -3.78 9.82
CA ALA A 215 -16.25 -5.08 9.46
C ALA A 215 -14.73 -5.03 9.34
N ILE A 216 -14.15 -3.92 8.85
CA ILE A 216 -12.69 -3.77 8.77
C ILE A 216 -12.06 -3.61 10.16
N GLY A 217 -12.66 -2.81 11.05
CA GLY A 217 -12.15 -2.68 12.41
C GLY A 217 -12.22 -3.98 13.23
N ARG A 218 -13.09 -4.92 12.83
CA ARG A 218 -13.13 -6.28 13.41
C ARG A 218 -12.13 -7.21 12.76
N ILE A 219 -11.79 -7.00 11.49
CA ILE A 219 -10.72 -7.71 10.80
C ILE A 219 -9.36 -7.40 11.44
N GLU A 220 -9.17 -6.14 11.88
CA GLU A 220 -7.94 -5.67 12.54
C GLU A 220 -7.87 -6.02 14.04
N GLY A 221 -8.94 -6.57 14.65
CA GLY A 221 -9.04 -6.62 16.12
C GLY A 221 -9.01 -7.99 16.82
N ASP A 222 -9.66 -9.03 16.31
CA ASP A 222 -9.90 -10.25 17.09
C ASP A 222 -9.64 -11.58 16.35
N ASP A 223 -9.76 -11.62 15.05
CA ASP A 223 -9.52 -12.82 14.24
C ASP A 223 -8.31 -12.57 13.31
N ASP A 224 -7.58 -13.62 12.94
CA ASP A 224 -6.63 -13.47 11.83
C ASP A 224 -7.39 -12.98 10.58
N ILE A 225 -6.73 -12.15 9.79
CA ILE A 225 -7.35 -11.47 8.64
C ILE A 225 -8.00 -12.46 7.66
N ILE A 226 -7.44 -13.67 7.54
CA ILE A 226 -7.94 -14.74 6.67
C ILE A 226 -9.31 -15.21 7.14
N THR A 227 -9.43 -15.51 8.43
CA THR A 227 -10.69 -15.91 9.07
C THR A 227 -11.72 -14.80 9.00
N ALA A 228 -11.32 -13.57 9.27
CA ALA A 228 -12.19 -12.41 9.21
C ALA A 228 -12.71 -12.14 7.79
N LEU A 229 -11.90 -12.26 6.76
CA LEU A 229 -12.33 -12.12 5.37
C LEU A 229 -13.31 -13.23 4.96
N LYS A 230 -13.04 -14.49 5.34
CA LYS A 230 -13.98 -15.60 5.10
C LYS A 230 -15.34 -15.36 5.78
N LYS A 231 -15.33 -14.87 7.01
CA LYS A 231 -16.53 -14.59 7.82
C LYS A 231 -17.35 -13.41 7.31
N HIS A 232 -16.68 -12.37 6.80
CA HIS A 232 -17.29 -11.10 6.39
C HIS A 232 -17.34 -10.88 4.88
N LYS A 233 -17.14 -11.92 4.07
CA LYS A 233 -17.12 -11.83 2.58
C LYS A 233 -18.34 -11.16 1.94
N THR A 234 -19.47 -11.13 2.62
CA THR A 234 -20.70 -10.46 2.16
C THR A 234 -20.84 -9.02 2.66
N ALA A 235 -19.93 -8.54 3.51
CA ALA A 235 -19.95 -7.17 3.99
C ALA A 235 -19.77 -6.17 2.83
N ASN A 236 -20.48 -5.06 2.90
CA ASN A 236 -20.45 -4.05 1.84
C ASN A 236 -19.03 -3.55 1.54
N VAL A 237 -18.23 -3.35 2.58
CA VAL A 237 -16.84 -2.90 2.43
C VAL A 237 -15.96 -3.91 1.69
N VAL A 238 -16.18 -5.21 1.88
CA VAL A 238 -15.48 -6.27 1.13
C VAL A 238 -15.89 -6.25 -0.34
N LYS A 239 -17.17 -6.02 -0.62
CA LYS A 239 -17.67 -5.83 -1.99
C LYS A 239 -17.06 -4.60 -2.65
N ASP A 240 -16.95 -3.49 -1.92
CA ASP A 240 -16.31 -2.26 -2.43
C ASP A 240 -14.83 -2.53 -2.80
N PHE A 241 -14.08 -3.27 -1.98
CA PHE A 241 -12.71 -3.67 -2.34
C PHE A 241 -12.65 -4.59 -3.55
N ASN A 242 -13.61 -5.51 -3.70
CA ASN A 242 -13.70 -6.36 -4.89
C ASN A 242 -13.91 -5.52 -6.17
N GLU A 243 -14.81 -4.53 -6.12
CA GLU A 243 -15.05 -3.60 -7.23
C GLU A 243 -13.81 -2.74 -7.51
N PHE A 244 -13.16 -2.22 -6.47
CA PHE A 244 -11.88 -1.50 -6.61
C PHE A 244 -10.83 -2.34 -7.33
N VAL A 245 -10.66 -3.62 -6.95
CA VAL A 245 -9.65 -4.48 -7.60
C VAL A 245 -10.01 -4.79 -9.05
N ASN A 246 -11.30 -4.91 -9.39
CA ASN A 246 -11.72 -5.01 -10.79
C ASN A 246 -11.28 -3.76 -11.56
N GLU A 247 -11.59 -2.57 -11.04
CA GLU A 247 -11.22 -1.31 -11.66
C GLU A 247 -9.69 -1.09 -11.74
N PHE A 248 -8.94 -1.57 -10.73
CA PHE A 248 -7.47 -1.57 -10.72
C PHE A 248 -6.88 -2.43 -11.84
N MET A 249 -7.47 -3.59 -12.11
CA MET A 249 -6.99 -4.52 -13.14
C MET A 249 -7.31 -4.07 -14.56
N GLU A 250 -8.33 -3.25 -14.76
CA GLU A 250 -8.72 -2.70 -16.08
C GLU A 250 -7.82 -1.56 -16.57
N GLY A 251 -7.07 -0.91 -15.68
CA GLY A 251 -6.20 0.24 -15.95
C GLY A 251 -4.74 -0.03 -15.81
#